data_b8713f0756e60f28bfcd39353cdf0362
#
_entry.id   b8713f0756e60f28bfcd39353cdf0362
#
_cell.length_a   1.000
_cell.length_b   1.000
_cell.length_c   1.000
_cell.angle_alpha   90.00
_cell.angle_beta   90.00
_cell.angle_gamma   90.00
#
_symmetry.space_group_name_H-M   'P 1'
#
loop_
_entity.id
_entity.type
_entity.pdbx_description
1 polymer ?
#
loop_
_entity_poly.entity_id
_entity_poly.type
_entity_poly.pdbx_seq_one_letter_code
_entity_poly.pdbx_strand_id
1 'polypeptide(L)'
;MSGVGILTKDYKITSTNSVVANCGQYGLALSQGGDYDFRHCTFANYWNYSSRQTPTLILNNYYEDINGSIVVNNLVNAYFGNCIIYGNVDEEIMLDKYPNSLVFNYKFDHCLIKTLLNTSDVNFYVDCKINSDPKFKDFSENDYELEQNSPAVNAGSTLINIPVDLNGKNRDSNPDIGAYEYVPD
;
A
#
# COMPACT_ATOMS: atom_id res chain seq x y z
N MET A 1 -8.99 14.49 -1.98
CA MET A 1 -10.31 13.93 -1.55
C MET A 1 -10.36 13.98 -0.03
N SER A 2 -11.39 14.55 0.60
CA SER A 2 -11.45 14.76 2.07
C SER A 2 -11.74 13.51 2.90
N GLY A 3 -11.91 12.37 2.29
CA GLY A 3 -12.27 11.11 2.96
C GLY A 3 -11.27 10.00 2.65
N VAL A 4 -11.80 8.78 2.49
CA VAL A 4 -11.06 7.55 2.19
C VAL A 4 -10.99 7.34 0.68
N GLY A 5 -9.84 6.91 0.17
CA GLY A 5 -9.65 6.59 -1.23
C GLY A 5 -10.40 5.32 -1.64
N ILE A 6 -10.05 4.20 -1.04
CA ILE A 6 -10.75 2.92 -1.22
C ILE A 6 -11.18 2.41 0.16
N LEU A 7 -12.49 2.22 0.35
CA LEU A 7 -13.07 1.59 1.54
C LEU A 7 -13.70 0.27 1.13
N THR A 8 -13.30 -0.81 1.80
CA THR A 8 -13.90 -2.14 1.64
C THR A 8 -14.40 -2.66 2.98
N LYS A 9 -15.37 -3.58 2.91
CA LYS A 9 -15.92 -4.27 4.09
C LYS A 9 -16.13 -5.73 3.71
N ASP A 10 -15.17 -6.60 4.11
CA ASP A 10 -15.16 -8.04 3.80
C ASP A 10 -15.36 -8.31 2.30
N TYR A 11 -14.45 -7.79 1.48
CA TYR A 11 -14.57 -7.86 0.02
C TYR A 11 -13.34 -8.50 -0.62
N LYS A 12 -13.42 -8.77 -1.91
CA LYS A 12 -12.29 -9.22 -2.72
C LYS A 12 -11.90 -8.16 -3.73
N ILE A 13 -10.61 -7.76 -3.72
CA ILE A 13 -10.03 -6.84 -4.70
C ILE A 13 -8.72 -7.41 -5.25
N THR A 14 -8.58 -7.38 -6.55
CA THR A 14 -7.30 -7.51 -7.25
C THR A 14 -7.07 -6.25 -8.06
N SER A 15 -5.91 -5.60 -7.89
CA SER A 15 -5.58 -4.37 -8.58
C SER A 15 -4.11 -4.35 -8.96
N THR A 16 -3.83 -3.82 -10.14
CA THR A 16 -2.46 -3.62 -10.64
C THR A 16 -2.29 -2.19 -11.15
N ASN A 17 -1.07 -1.67 -11.13
CA ASN A 17 -0.72 -0.38 -11.72
C ASN A 17 -1.70 0.75 -11.34
N SER A 18 -2.04 0.85 -10.06
CA SER A 18 -3.01 1.84 -9.60
C SER A 18 -2.35 2.86 -8.69
N VAL A 19 -2.78 4.11 -8.79
CA VAL A 19 -2.37 5.18 -7.88
C VAL A 19 -3.58 5.63 -7.08
N VAL A 20 -3.45 5.63 -5.74
CA VAL A 20 -4.41 6.25 -4.82
C VAL A 20 -3.63 7.25 -3.98
N ALA A 21 -4.00 8.52 -4.08
CA ALA A 21 -3.22 9.58 -3.49
C ALA A 21 -4.07 10.65 -2.79
N ASN A 22 -3.45 11.37 -1.86
CA ASN A 22 -3.95 12.58 -1.24
C ASN A 22 -5.38 12.45 -0.67
N CYS A 23 -5.56 11.49 0.22
CA CYS A 23 -6.81 11.24 0.95
C CYS A 23 -6.76 11.88 2.34
N GLY A 24 -7.81 12.57 2.73
CA GLY A 24 -7.89 13.27 4.03
C GLY A 24 -7.92 12.33 5.24
N GLN A 25 -8.20 11.05 4.99
CA GLN A 25 -8.11 9.96 5.94
C GLN A 25 -7.20 8.86 5.37
N TYR A 26 -7.72 7.64 5.17
CA TYR A 26 -6.96 6.52 4.62
C TYR A 26 -6.90 6.57 3.09
N GLY A 27 -5.78 6.21 2.50
CA GLY A 27 -5.71 5.84 1.09
C GLY A 27 -6.47 4.53 0.85
N LEU A 28 -6.15 3.50 1.66
CA LEU A 28 -6.83 2.21 1.68
C LEU A 28 -7.35 1.90 3.08
N ALA A 29 -8.66 1.72 3.23
CA ALA A 29 -9.30 1.15 4.40
C ALA A 29 -9.88 -0.23 4.05
N LEU A 30 -9.08 -1.29 4.26
CA LEU A 30 -9.44 -2.67 4.00
C LEU A 30 -9.97 -3.27 5.31
N SER A 31 -11.28 -3.14 5.54
CA SER A 31 -11.88 -3.41 6.84
C SER A 31 -12.81 -4.61 6.83
N GLN A 32 -13.04 -5.14 8.04
CA GLN A 32 -13.93 -6.28 8.28
C GLN A 32 -13.46 -7.59 7.61
N GLY A 33 -12.13 -7.80 7.43
CA GLY A 33 -11.58 -8.96 6.73
C GLY A 33 -11.52 -8.78 5.21
N GLY A 34 -11.48 -9.90 4.46
CA GLY A 34 -11.48 -9.91 2.99
C GLY A 34 -10.29 -10.62 2.35
N ASP A 35 -10.16 -10.46 1.03
CA ASP A 35 -9.12 -11.08 0.19
C ASP A 35 -8.59 -10.06 -0.83
N TYR A 36 -7.36 -9.59 -0.63
CA TYR A 36 -6.80 -8.46 -1.36
C TYR A 36 -5.47 -8.83 -2.02
N ASP A 37 -5.30 -8.43 -3.30
CA ASP A 37 -4.06 -8.60 -4.07
C ASP A 37 -3.77 -7.30 -4.85
N PHE A 38 -2.76 -6.57 -4.40
CA PHE A 38 -2.28 -5.34 -5.03
C PHE A 38 -0.86 -5.54 -5.56
N ARG A 39 -0.65 -5.25 -6.84
CA ARG A 39 0.67 -5.39 -7.47
C ARG A 39 1.05 -4.16 -8.25
N HIS A 40 2.29 -3.70 -8.08
CA HIS A 40 2.78 -2.49 -8.72
C HIS A 40 1.83 -1.30 -8.54
N CYS A 41 1.35 -1.09 -7.31
CA CYS A 41 0.49 0.04 -6.98
C CYS A 41 1.25 1.08 -6.16
N THR A 42 0.83 2.34 -6.26
CA THR A 42 1.35 3.45 -5.46
C THR A 42 0.22 4.04 -4.60
N PHE A 43 0.36 3.92 -3.29
CA PHE A 43 -0.51 4.50 -2.28
C PHE A 43 0.26 5.62 -1.60
N ALA A 44 0.07 6.87 -2.08
CA ALA A 44 0.86 8.02 -1.70
C ALA A 44 -0.01 9.09 -1.01
N ASN A 45 0.14 9.29 0.28
CA ASN A 45 -0.74 10.17 1.01
C ASN A 45 -0.02 11.39 1.61
N TYR A 46 0.13 12.42 0.80
CA TYR A 46 0.68 13.72 1.13
C TYR A 46 -0.39 14.79 1.38
N TRP A 47 -1.57 14.37 1.87
CA TRP A 47 -2.68 15.30 2.19
C TRP A 47 -2.22 16.45 3.07
N ASN A 48 -2.44 17.69 2.62
CA ASN A 48 -1.97 18.92 3.26
C ASN A 48 -3.07 19.99 3.50
N TYR A 49 -4.32 19.69 3.13
CA TYR A 49 -5.45 20.64 3.33
C TYR A 49 -5.94 20.67 4.78
N SER A 50 -5.58 19.70 5.59
CA SER A 50 -5.85 19.64 7.04
C SER A 50 -4.89 18.65 7.69
N SER A 51 -4.78 18.65 9.04
CA SER A 51 -4.01 17.63 9.75
C SER A 51 -4.60 16.25 9.51
N ARG A 52 -3.83 15.38 8.87
CA ARG A 52 -4.12 13.95 8.78
C ARG A 52 -3.48 13.22 9.97
N GLN A 53 -4.25 12.36 10.62
CA GLN A 53 -3.81 11.57 11.78
C GLN A 53 -3.91 10.06 11.53
N THR A 54 -4.47 9.67 10.39
CA THR A 54 -4.65 8.28 10.00
C THR A 54 -3.54 7.83 9.05
N PRO A 55 -3.12 6.56 9.08
CA PRO A 55 -2.17 6.02 8.11
C PRO A 55 -2.76 5.98 6.69
N THR A 56 -1.90 5.74 5.70
CA THR A 56 -2.32 5.49 4.32
C THR A 56 -3.10 4.18 4.20
N LEU A 57 -2.64 3.13 4.89
CA LEU A 57 -3.25 1.79 4.88
C LEU A 57 -3.73 1.39 6.26
N ILE A 58 -4.98 0.91 6.36
CA ILE A 58 -5.45 0.12 7.50
C ILE A 58 -5.93 -1.25 7.03
N LEU A 59 -5.47 -2.31 7.72
CA LEU A 59 -6.01 -3.66 7.66
C LEU A 59 -6.74 -3.93 8.96
N ASN A 60 -8.04 -4.23 8.87
CA ASN A 60 -8.88 -4.52 10.04
C ASN A 60 -9.78 -5.73 9.74
N ASN A 61 -10.06 -6.58 10.73
CA ASN A 61 -10.84 -7.80 10.51
C ASN A 61 -12.04 -7.95 11.43
N TYR A 62 -12.53 -6.86 12.02
CA TYR A 62 -13.71 -6.88 12.89
C TYR A 62 -14.52 -5.59 12.79
N TYR A 63 -15.75 -5.64 13.30
CA TYR A 63 -16.61 -4.46 13.47
C TYR A 63 -17.62 -4.71 14.60
N GLU A 64 -18.21 -3.65 15.10
CA GLU A 64 -19.35 -3.71 16.02
C GLU A 64 -20.66 -3.64 15.21
N ASP A 65 -21.55 -4.61 15.43
CA ASP A 65 -22.86 -4.63 14.77
C ASP A 65 -23.83 -3.64 15.44
N ILE A 66 -25.03 -3.55 14.88
CA ILE A 66 -26.07 -2.62 15.36
C ILE A 66 -26.55 -2.92 16.79
N ASN A 67 -26.29 -4.12 17.34
CA ASN A 67 -26.64 -4.53 18.69
C ASN A 67 -25.47 -4.39 19.67
N GLY A 68 -24.33 -3.83 19.22
CA GLY A 68 -23.13 -3.71 20.02
C GLY A 68 -22.30 -4.99 20.13
N SER A 69 -22.58 -5.99 19.32
CA SER A 69 -21.82 -7.25 19.29
C SER A 69 -20.63 -7.14 18.34
N ILE A 70 -19.48 -7.65 18.75
CA ILE A 70 -18.30 -7.71 17.88
C ILE A 70 -18.42 -8.89 16.92
N VAL A 71 -18.34 -8.58 15.64
CA VAL A 71 -18.28 -9.56 14.55
C VAL A 71 -16.85 -9.60 14.02
N VAL A 72 -16.27 -10.79 13.97
CA VAL A 72 -14.89 -11.01 13.49
C VAL A 72 -14.94 -11.84 12.23
N ASN A 73 -14.35 -11.31 11.15
CA ASN A 73 -14.21 -11.99 9.87
C ASN A 73 -12.75 -12.39 9.62
N ASN A 74 -12.53 -13.21 8.61
CA ASN A 74 -11.18 -13.60 8.20
C ASN A 74 -10.59 -12.55 7.25
N LEU A 75 -9.39 -12.04 7.58
CA LEU A 75 -8.53 -11.46 6.58
C LEU A 75 -7.79 -12.61 5.89
N VAL A 76 -8.39 -13.15 4.83
CA VAL A 76 -7.91 -14.35 4.12
C VAL A 76 -6.56 -14.09 3.50
N ASN A 77 -6.40 -12.89 2.91
CA ASN A 77 -5.17 -12.44 2.28
C ASN A 77 -5.18 -10.91 2.18
N ALA A 78 -4.04 -10.28 2.38
CA ALA A 78 -3.77 -8.88 2.03
C ALA A 78 -2.34 -8.81 1.47
N TYR A 79 -2.20 -9.14 0.19
CA TYR A 79 -0.92 -9.17 -0.50
C TYR A 79 -0.63 -7.84 -1.18
N PHE A 80 0.56 -7.32 -0.94
CA PHE A 80 1.12 -6.14 -1.60
C PHE A 80 2.45 -6.54 -2.23
N GLY A 81 2.52 -6.55 -3.55
CA GLY A 81 3.73 -6.92 -4.30
C GLY A 81 4.23 -5.76 -5.15
N ASN A 82 5.51 -5.40 -5.03
CA ASN A 82 6.10 -4.26 -5.72
C ASN A 82 5.30 -2.95 -5.53
N CYS A 83 4.76 -2.70 -4.33
CA CYS A 83 3.94 -1.53 -4.04
C CYS A 83 4.69 -0.45 -3.27
N ILE A 84 4.33 0.81 -3.47
CA ILE A 84 4.73 1.94 -2.62
C ILE A 84 3.57 2.27 -1.68
N ILE A 85 3.84 2.35 -0.34
CA ILE A 85 2.89 2.83 0.67
C ILE A 85 3.63 3.88 1.50
N TYR A 86 3.37 5.15 1.21
CA TYR A 86 4.15 6.25 1.76
C TYR A 86 3.30 7.51 1.95
N GLY A 87 3.77 8.44 2.79
CA GLY A 87 3.10 9.71 3.01
C GLY A 87 3.82 10.58 4.03
N ASN A 88 3.09 11.59 4.53
CA ASN A 88 3.63 12.62 5.40
C ASN A 88 3.50 12.33 6.90
N VAL A 89 2.86 11.24 7.33
CA VAL A 89 2.86 10.81 8.74
C VAL A 89 3.94 9.76 8.99
N ASP A 90 4.35 9.56 10.23
CA ASP A 90 5.46 8.64 10.56
C ASP A 90 5.04 7.17 10.46
N GLU A 91 3.76 6.86 10.73
CA GLU A 91 3.20 5.53 10.59
C GLU A 91 2.14 5.54 9.48
N GLU A 92 2.45 4.88 8.36
CA GLU A 92 1.54 4.82 7.21
C GLU A 92 0.83 3.46 7.06
N ILE A 93 1.04 2.54 8.00
CA ILE A 93 0.43 1.21 7.99
C ILE A 93 -0.15 0.88 9.38
N MET A 94 -1.44 0.60 9.45
CA MET A 94 -2.10 0.11 10.66
C MET A 94 -2.60 -1.32 10.48
N LEU A 95 -2.18 -2.21 11.37
CA LEU A 95 -2.63 -3.59 11.45
C LEU A 95 -3.54 -3.73 12.68
N ASP A 96 -4.84 -3.61 12.48
CA ASP A 96 -5.86 -3.63 13.53
C ASP A 96 -6.56 -5.00 13.56
N LYS A 97 -5.84 -5.97 14.10
CA LYS A 97 -6.29 -7.35 14.26
C LYS A 97 -7.12 -7.51 15.52
N TYR A 98 -8.31 -8.11 15.44
CA TYR A 98 -9.06 -8.49 16.63
C TYR A 98 -8.26 -9.51 17.49
N PRO A 99 -8.17 -9.34 18.81
CA PRO A 99 -7.49 -10.29 19.68
C PRO A 99 -8.02 -11.72 19.49
N ASN A 100 -7.12 -12.69 19.42
CA ASN A 100 -7.43 -14.11 19.19
C ASN A 100 -8.08 -14.47 17.85
N SER A 101 -8.14 -13.54 16.88
CA SER A 101 -8.51 -13.88 15.52
C SER A 101 -7.54 -14.92 14.93
N LEU A 102 -8.06 -15.98 14.32
CA LEU A 102 -7.26 -17.07 13.78
C LEU A 102 -6.66 -16.74 12.41
N VAL A 103 -7.38 -15.97 11.59
CA VAL A 103 -6.97 -15.68 10.20
C VAL A 103 -6.83 -14.17 10.02
N PHE A 104 -5.59 -13.73 9.96
CA PHE A 104 -5.20 -12.35 9.66
C PHE A 104 -3.91 -12.39 8.85
N ASN A 105 -4.04 -12.70 7.56
CA ASN A 105 -2.90 -12.91 6.67
C ASN A 105 -2.62 -11.65 5.87
N TYR A 106 -1.38 -11.18 5.93
CA TYR A 106 -0.90 -10.08 5.10
C TYR A 106 0.54 -10.33 4.68
N LYS A 107 0.97 -9.71 3.60
CA LYS A 107 2.35 -9.76 3.13
C LYS A 107 2.70 -8.52 2.31
N PHE A 108 3.85 -7.94 2.62
CA PHE A 108 4.51 -6.92 1.82
C PHE A 108 5.73 -7.58 1.15
N ASP A 109 5.75 -7.61 -0.18
CA ASP A 109 6.74 -8.33 -0.98
C ASP A 109 7.41 -7.35 -1.94
N HIS A 110 8.70 -7.06 -1.75
CA HIS A 110 9.46 -6.04 -2.49
C HIS A 110 8.73 -4.69 -2.52
N CYS A 111 8.22 -4.25 -1.38
CA CYS A 111 7.52 -2.98 -1.25
C CYS A 111 8.44 -1.87 -0.71
N LEU A 112 8.14 -0.62 -1.05
CA LEU A 112 8.69 0.54 -0.38
C LEU A 112 7.62 1.09 0.56
N ILE A 113 7.86 0.99 1.88
CA ILE A 113 6.86 1.30 2.90
C ILE A 113 7.41 2.23 3.98
N LYS A 114 6.54 3.11 4.49
CA LYS A 114 6.82 3.95 5.64
C LYS A 114 6.07 3.42 6.85
N THR A 115 6.79 2.98 7.89
CA THR A 115 6.17 2.37 9.06
C THR A 115 7.11 2.39 10.28
N LEU A 116 6.54 2.42 11.46
CA LEU A 116 7.21 2.21 12.75
C LEU A 116 7.05 0.75 13.24
N LEU A 117 6.31 -0.09 12.52
CA LEU A 117 6.14 -1.49 12.85
C LEU A 117 7.47 -2.25 12.79
N ASN A 118 7.58 -3.31 13.57
CA ASN A 118 8.71 -4.23 13.45
C ASN A 118 8.59 -5.06 12.16
N THR A 119 9.48 -4.83 11.21
CA THR A 119 9.50 -5.47 9.88
C THR A 119 10.50 -6.61 9.77
N SER A 120 11.00 -7.16 10.88
CA SER A 120 12.02 -8.22 10.89
C SER A 120 11.51 -9.60 10.50
N ASP A 121 10.19 -9.84 10.52
CA ASP A 121 9.60 -11.12 10.15
C ASP A 121 9.48 -11.24 8.63
N VAL A 122 10.37 -12.05 8.04
CA VAL A 122 10.44 -12.30 6.60
C VAL A 122 9.23 -13.03 6.01
N ASN A 123 8.34 -13.59 6.84
CA ASN A 123 7.09 -14.14 6.35
C ASN A 123 6.10 -13.05 5.94
N PHE A 124 6.17 -11.88 6.57
CA PHE A 124 5.30 -10.74 6.32
C PHE A 124 5.96 -9.62 5.50
N TYR A 125 7.28 -9.47 5.61
CA TYR A 125 8.04 -8.39 4.97
C TYR A 125 9.22 -8.99 4.20
N VAL A 126 9.06 -9.15 2.89
CA VAL A 126 10.08 -9.74 2.01
C VAL A 126 10.77 -8.63 1.23
N ASP A 127 12.07 -8.48 1.40
CA ASP A 127 12.94 -7.55 0.66
C ASP A 127 12.37 -6.11 0.53
N CYS A 128 11.69 -5.64 1.58
CA CYS A 128 11.08 -4.31 1.59
C CYS A 128 12.11 -3.19 1.83
N LYS A 129 11.92 -2.05 1.17
CA LYS A 129 12.58 -0.78 1.46
C LYS A 129 11.80 -0.06 2.55
N ILE A 130 12.37 0.03 3.76
CA ILE A 130 11.70 0.60 4.92
C ILE A 130 12.13 2.04 5.12
N ASN A 131 11.15 2.97 5.25
CA ASN A 131 11.35 4.38 5.58
C ASN A 131 12.29 5.14 4.62
N SER A 132 12.49 4.61 3.41
CA SER A 132 13.24 5.29 2.36
C SER A 132 12.29 6.21 1.58
N ASP A 133 12.68 7.46 1.35
CA ASP A 133 11.90 8.41 0.55
C ASP A 133 11.77 7.90 -0.89
N PRO A 134 10.55 7.71 -1.43
CA PRO A 134 10.34 7.19 -2.78
C PRO A 134 10.86 8.09 -3.89
N LYS A 135 11.19 9.36 -3.62
CA LYS A 135 11.68 10.33 -4.60
C LYS A 135 10.75 10.41 -5.81
N PHE A 136 9.51 10.78 -5.56
CA PHE A 136 8.57 11.13 -6.61
C PHE A 136 8.98 12.43 -7.31
N LYS A 137 8.75 12.55 -8.61
CA LYS A 137 9.08 13.74 -9.39
C LYS A 137 8.46 15.01 -8.82
N ASP A 138 7.15 15.00 -8.59
CA ASP A 138 6.45 16.13 -7.94
C ASP A 138 5.12 15.68 -7.33
N PHE A 139 5.16 15.22 -6.09
CA PHE A 139 3.94 14.81 -5.37
C PHE A 139 2.99 15.98 -5.08
N SER A 140 3.46 17.24 -5.13
CA SER A 140 2.61 18.43 -4.93
C SER A 140 1.70 18.69 -6.14
N GLU A 141 2.14 18.30 -7.33
CA GLU A 141 1.38 18.36 -8.58
C GLU A 141 0.75 16.99 -8.94
N ASN A 142 0.75 16.03 -7.99
CA ASN A 142 0.27 14.67 -8.17
C ASN A 142 1.06 13.85 -9.21
N ASP A 143 2.31 14.21 -9.45
CA ASP A 143 3.24 13.41 -10.25
C ASP A 143 3.98 12.40 -9.35
N TYR A 144 3.53 11.14 -9.40
CA TYR A 144 4.10 10.02 -8.65
C TYR A 144 5.04 9.15 -9.48
N GLU A 145 5.49 9.62 -10.64
CA GLU A 145 6.63 9.02 -11.35
C GLU A 145 7.91 9.15 -10.49
N LEU A 146 8.86 8.25 -10.72
CA LEU A 146 10.08 8.18 -9.92
C LEU A 146 11.18 9.09 -10.51
N GLU A 147 11.98 9.73 -9.65
CA GLU A 147 13.27 10.31 -10.03
C GLU A 147 14.32 9.19 -10.23
N GLN A 148 15.37 9.47 -11.00
CA GLN A 148 16.47 8.54 -11.29
C GLN A 148 17.12 7.95 -10.03
N ASN A 149 17.20 8.73 -8.95
CA ASN A 149 17.84 8.35 -7.69
C ASN A 149 16.86 7.75 -6.66
N SER A 150 15.65 7.39 -7.09
CA SER A 150 14.67 6.74 -6.23
C SER A 150 15.16 5.36 -5.77
N PRO A 151 14.99 5.01 -4.48
CA PRO A 151 15.28 3.66 -3.98
C PRO A 151 14.30 2.60 -4.54
N ALA A 152 13.22 3.02 -5.18
CA ALA A 152 12.24 2.16 -5.83
C ALA A 152 12.68 1.70 -7.23
N VAL A 153 13.62 2.44 -7.87
CA VAL A 153 14.13 2.12 -9.21
C VAL A 153 14.92 0.81 -9.18
N ASN A 154 14.58 -0.11 -10.09
CA ASN A 154 15.19 -1.44 -10.24
C ASN A 154 15.15 -2.29 -8.94
N ALA A 155 14.17 -2.08 -8.06
CA ALA A 155 14.11 -2.72 -6.76
C ALA A 155 12.92 -3.68 -6.58
N GLY A 156 12.08 -3.82 -7.58
CA GLY A 156 10.95 -4.74 -7.58
C GLY A 156 11.35 -6.18 -7.91
N SER A 157 10.50 -7.12 -7.52
CA SER A 157 10.66 -8.53 -7.83
C SER A 157 10.19 -8.84 -9.26
N THR A 158 11.02 -9.53 -10.01
CA THR A 158 10.66 -10.05 -11.35
C THR A 158 9.61 -11.16 -11.31
N LEU A 159 9.41 -11.79 -10.15
CA LEU A 159 8.38 -12.81 -9.96
C LEU A 159 6.96 -12.22 -9.89
N ILE A 160 6.86 -10.90 -9.65
CA ILE A 160 5.59 -10.16 -9.64
C ILE A 160 5.42 -9.51 -11.02
N ASN A 161 5.13 -10.35 -12.02
CA ASN A 161 5.18 -9.96 -13.42
C ASN A 161 3.91 -9.21 -13.86
N ILE A 162 4.03 -7.89 -14.00
CA ILE A 162 3.08 -7.01 -14.70
C ILE A 162 3.88 -6.31 -15.81
N PRO A 163 3.67 -6.66 -17.09
CA PRO A 163 4.63 -6.34 -18.16
C PRO A 163 4.71 -4.86 -18.53
N VAL A 164 3.68 -4.09 -18.22
CA VAL A 164 3.63 -2.65 -18.52
C VAL A 164 3.26 -1.88 -17.25
N ASP A 165 3.69 -0.64 -17.16
CA ASP A 165 3.34 0.28 -16.08
C ASP A 165 1.99 0.99 -16.31
N LEU A 166 1.62 1.92 -15.43
CA LEU A 166 0.37 2.68 -15.52
C LEU A 166 0.33 3.58 -16.77
N ASN A 167 1.46 4.05 -17.25
CA ASN A 167 1.59 4.88 -18.48
C ASN A 167 1.73 4.03 -19.75
N GLY A 168 1.70 2.69 -19.64
CA GLY A 168 1.90 1.78 -20.78
C GLY A 168 3.35 1.59 -21.19
N LYS A 169 4.32 2.02 -20.37
CA LYS A 169 5.75 1.76 -20.59
C LYS A 169 6.05 0.31 -20.24
N ASN A 170 6.86 -0.37 -21.04
CA ASN A 170 7.30 -1.73 -20.70
C ASN A 170 8.20 -1.69 -19.48
N ARG A 171 7.93 -2.58 -18.50
CA ARG A 171 8.86 -2.83 -17.42
C ARG A 171 10.04 -3.64 -17.92
N ASP A 172 11.22 -3.28 -17.47
CA ASP A 172 12.45 -3.96 -17.89
C ASP A 172 12.70 -5.25 -17.05
N SER A 173 13.91 -5.83 -17.17
CA SER A 173 14.28 -7.05 -16.44
C SER A 173 14.44 -6.84 -14.93
N ASN A 174 14.48 -5.61 -14.45
CA ASN A 174 14.57 -5.23 -13.04
C ASN A 174 13.47 -4.20 -12.74
N PRO A 175 12.20 -4.63 -12.63
CA PRO A 175 11.09 -3.72 -12.56
C PRO A 175 11.16 -2.80 -11.35
N ASP A 176 10.60 -1.61 -11.48
CA ASP A 176 10.51 -0.66 -10.39
C ASP A 176 9.40 -1.03 -9.41
N ILE A 177 9.55 -0.60 -8.16
CA ILE A 177 8.49 -0.65 -7.16
C ILE A 177 7.51 0.50 -7.43
N GLY A 178 6.20 0.20 -7.46
CA GLY A 178 5.15 1.19 -7.67
C GLY A 178 4.48 1.11 -9.04
N ALA A 179 3.58 2.06 -9.29
CA ALA A 179 2.73 2.08 -10.47
C ALA A 179 3.46 2.48 -11.76
N TYR A 180 4.61 3.10 -11.65
CA TYR A 180 5.36 3.65 -12.77
C TYR A 180 6.75 3.02 -12.91
N GLU A 181 7.21 2.90 -14.14
CA GLU A 181 8.56 2.50 -14.49
C GLU A 181 9.37 3.73 -14.86
N TYR A 182 10.52 3.91 -14.22
CA TYR A 182 11.47 4.95 -14.55
C TYR A 182 12.13 4.65 -15.90
N VAL A 183 12.12 5.60 -16.78
CA VAL A 183 12.85 5.53 -18.06
C VAL A 183 13.78 6.74 -18.12
N PRO A 184 15.08 6.54 -18.28
CA PRO A 184 16.02 7.66 -18.51
C PRO A 184 15.61 8.46 -19.75
N ASP A 185 15.79 9.79 -19.68
CA ASP A 185 15.60 10.70 -20.83
C ASP A 185 16.65 10.45 -21.93
#